data_d132dd0a15991232880b02f910e65af7
#
_entry.id   d132dd0a15991232880b02f910e65af7
#
_cell.length_a   1.000
_cell.length_b   1.000
_cell.length_c   1.000
_cell.angle_alpha   90.00
_cell.angle_beta   90.00
_cell.angle_gamma   90.00
#
_symmetry.space_group_name_H-M   'P 1'
#
loop_
_entity.id
_entity.type
_entity.pdbx_description
1 polymer ?
#
loop_
_entity_poly.entity_id
_entity_poly.type
_entity_poly.pdbx_seq_one_letter_code
_entity_poly.pdbx_strand_id
1 'polypeptide(L)'
;MTVRIRVIPCLDVAEGRVVKGVNFVDLRDAGDPVEQAHAYDLAGADELCFLDISASHEGRATLADIVRRTAEVCFMPLTVGGGVRSVEDARTLLLAGADKVAINSAAVARPELVDEIAQRMGSQCVVASVDARRVVSPSRPAHPEPVEGSPFPSEEKGGASTSSARAGLGKWEIYTHGGRRATGIDALEHATKLAQLGAGELLVTSMDRDGTKDGYDLELTRMIADAVDVPVIASGGVGTLDHMVAGVTQGHASAVLAASIFHFGQHTVAEAQDALRAVGLPARHPEPYAGMRA
;
A
#
# COMPACT_ATOMS: atom_id res chain seq x y z
N MET A 1 14.68 20.58 -0.11
CA MET A 1 14.31 19.84 -1.34
C MET A 1 12.92 19.34 -1.12
N THR A 2 12.00 19.60 -2.03
CA THR A 2 10.62 19.07 -1.93
C THR A 2 10.60 17.65 -2.46
N VAL A 3 10.16 16.69 -1.66
CA VAL A 3 9.98 15.29 -2.11
C VAL A 3 8.87 15.26 -3.16
N ARG A 4 9.10 14.58 -4.29
CA ARG A 4 8.11 14.46 -5.36
C ARG A 4 7.09 13.38 -5.02
N ILE A 5 5.84 13.64 -5.36
CA ILE A 5 4.77 12.65 -5.29
C ILE A 5 5.00 11.62 -6.41
N ARG A 6 4.97 10.34 -6.06
CA ARG A 6 5.16 9.22 -7.00
C ARG A 6 3.82 8.65 -7.45
N VAL A 7 3.72 8.35 -8.75
CA VAL A 7 2.63 7.59 -9.35
C VAL A 7 3.15 6.19 -9.62
N ILE A 8 2.56 5.18 -8.97
CA ILE A 8 3.05 3.80 -8.94
C ILE A 8 2.01 2.87 -9.57
N PRO A 9 2.20 2.40 -10.81
CA PRO A 9 1.44 1.26 -11.34
C PRO A 9 1.71 0.00 -10.50
N CYS A 10 0.65 -0.83 -10.32
CA CYS A 10 0.77 -2.10 -9.61
C CYS A 10 0.34 -3.27 -10.52
N LEU A 11 1.16 -4.28 -10.61
CA LEU A 11 0.93 -5.52 -11.34
C LEU A 11 0.73 -6.68 -10.36
N ASP A 12 -0.48 -7.22 -10.31
CA ASP A 12 -0.73 -8.48 -9.63
C ASP A 12 -0.20 -9.62 -10.51
N VAL A 13 0.71 -10.44 -9.98
CA VAL A 13 1.34 -11.54 -10.69
C VAL A 13 0.89 -12.87 -10.09
N ALA A 14 0.46 -13.80 -10.93
CA ALA A 14 0.18 -15.17 -10.53
C ALA A 14 0.71 -16.13 -11.59
N GLU A 15 1.41 -17.19 -11.17
CA GLU A 15 1.97 -18.21 -12.05
C GLU A 15 2.78 -17.63 -13.23
N GLY A 16 3.49 -16.53 -12.97
CA GLY A 16 4.33 -15.90 -13.98
C GLY A 16 3.61 -14.98 -14.97
N ARG A 17 2.32 -14.72 -14.79
CA ARG A 17 1.50 -13.86 -15.63
C ARG A 17 0.92 -12.70 -14.82
N VAL A 18 0.75 -11.55 -15.47
CA VAL A 18 -0.06 -10.49 -14.88
C VAL A 18 -1.51 -10.93 -14.88
N VAL A 19 -2.15 -10.83 -13.74
CA VAL A 19 -3.56 -11.17 -13.58
C VAL A 19 -4.34 -9.97 -13.03
N LYS A 20 -5.62 -9.95 -13.36
CA LYS A 20 -6.54 -8.94 -12.85
C LYS A 20 -7.86 -9.56 -12.45
N GLY A 21 -8.31 -9.24 -11.24
CA GLY A 21 -9.61 -9.62 -10.71
C GLY A 21 -10.15 -8.52 -9.79
N VAL A 22 -11.40 -8.67 -9.37
CA VAL A 22 -11.99 -7.84 -8.30
C VAL A 22 -11.85 -8.62 -7.00
N ASN A 23 -11.27 -8.04 -5.96
CA ASN A 23 -11.01 -8.70 -4.68
C ASN A 23 -10.29 -10.06 -4.82
N PHE A 24 -9.34 -10.17 -5.76
CA PHE A 24 -8.59 -11.41 -6.08
C PHE A 24 -9.47 -12.60 -6.49
N VAL A 25 -10.67 -12.35 -7.02
CA VAL A 25 -11.60 -13.34 -7.55
C VAL A 25 -11.75 -13.15 -9.06
N ASP A 26 -12.04 -14.24 -9.79
CA ASP A 26 -12.21 -14.26 -11.25
C ASP A 26 -11.02 -13.65 -12.00
N LEU A 27 -9.81 -14.08 -11.63
CA LEU A 27 -8.56 -13.61 -12.21
C LEU A 27 -8.53 -13.87 -13.73
N ARG A 28 -8.27 -12.81 -14.49
CA ARG A 28 -8.06 -12.87 -15.93
C ARG A 28 -6.59 -12.57 -16.23
N ASP A 29 -6.04 -13.33 -17.17
CA ASP A 29 -4.69 -13.05 -17.71
C ASP A 29 -4.69 -11.66 -18.36
N ALA A 30 -3.75 -10.84 -17.97
CA ALA A 30 -3.56 -9.47 -18.46
C ALA A 30 -2.23 -9.27 -19.19
N GLY A 31 -1.45 -10.33 -19.42
CA GLY A 31 -0.26 -10.31 -20.28
C GLY A 31 1.06 -10.69 -19.59
N ASP A 32 2.16 -10.45 -20.29
CA ASP A 32 3.52 -10.68 -19.77
C ASP A 32 3.93 -9.54 -18.82
N PRO A 33 4.39 -9.83 -17.61
CA PRO A 33 4.77 -8.80 -16.64
C PRO A 33 5.98 -7.97 -17.09
N VAL A 34 6.92 -8.52 -17.85
CA VAL A 34 8.11 -7.82 -18.34
C VAL A 34 7.74 -6.82 -19.43
N GLU A 35 6.85 -7.21 -20.36
CA GLU A 35 6.37 -6.32 -21.41
C GLU A 35 5.56 -5.15 -20.82
N GLN A 36 4.70 -5.43 -19.81
CA GLN A 36 3.93 -4.37 -19.16
C GLN A 36 4.82 -3.44 -18.33
N ALA A 37 5.81 -3.98 -17.62
CA ALA A 37 6.77 -3.19 -16.89
C ALA A 37 7.53 -2.23 -17.82
N HIS A 38 8.01 -2.73 -18.96
CA HIS A 38 8.68 -1.90 -19.97
C HIS A 38 7.76 -0.81 -20.53
N ALA A 39 6.49 -1.12 -20.75
CA ALA A 39 5.51 -0.13 -21.20
C ALA A 39 5.30 0.99 -20.15
N TYR A 40 5.26 0.66 -18.85
CA TYR A 40 5.17 1.66 -17.78
C TYR A 40 6.45 2.49 -17.62
N ASP A 41 7.63 1.88 -17.82
CA ASP A 41 8.90 2.61 -17.83
C ASP A 41 8.92 3.66 -18.95
N LEU A 42 8.54 3.26 -20.18
CA LEU A 42 8.39 4.18 -21.31
C LEU A 42 7.32 5.26 -21.09
N ALA A 43 6.25 4.93 -20.36
CA ALA A 43 5.21 5.88 -19.99
C ALA A 43 5.63 6.86 -18.88
N GLY A 44 6.83 6.69 -18.31
CA GLY A 44 7.40 7.58 -17.30
C GLY A 44 6.85 7.37 -15.90
N ALA A 45 6.44 6.15 -15.54
CA ALA A 45 6.09 5.82 -14.17
C ALA A 45 7.25 6.11 -13.21
N ASP A 46 6.90 6.54 -11.98
CA ASP A 46 7.91 6.92 -10.99
C ASP A 46 8.51 5.70 -10.29
N GLU A 47 7.73 4.62 -10.21
CA GLU A 47 8.06 3.33 -9.60
C GLU A 47 7.09 2.28 -10.13
N LEU A 48 7.43 1.01 -10.08
CA LEU A 48 6.54 -0.11 -10.38
C LEU A 48 6.44 -1.02 -9.16
N CYS A 49 5.24 -1.55 -8.91
CA CYS A 49 5.01 -2.54 -7.86
C CYS A 49 4.56 -3.88 -8.48
N PHE A 50 5.26 -4.98 -8.16
CA PHE A 50 4.82 -6.35 -8.41
C PHE A 50 4.31 -6.97 -7.12
N LEU A 51 3.10 -7.52 -7.15
CA LEU A 51 2.54 -8.28 -6.04
C LEU A 51 2.27 -9.72 -6.49
N ASP A 52 3.09 -10.67 -6.04
CA ASP A 52 2.79 -12.10 -6.23
C ASP A 52 1.64 -12.52 -5.30
N ILE A 53 0.52 -12.84 -5.90
CA ILE A 53 -0.69 -13.27 -5.20
C ILE A 53 -0.84 -14.79 -5.13
N SER A 54 0.04 -15.56 -5.80
CA SER A 54 0.03 -17.04 -5.80
C SER A 54 0.73 -17.65 -4.58
N ALA A 55 1.73 -16.95 -4.01
CA ALA A 55 2.45 -17.29 -2.77
C ALA A 55 2.89 -18.76 -2.58
N SER A 56 3.06 -19.53 -3.67
CA SER A 56 3.58 -20.91 -3.63
C SER A 56 5.12 -20.94 -3.60
N HIS A 57 5.71 -22.09 -3.22
CA HIS A 57 7.17 -22.23 -3.23
C HIS A 57 7.75 -22.22 -4.66
N GLU A 58 7.02 -22.79 -5.61
CA GLU A 58 7.39 -22.77 -7.04
C GLU A 58 7.24 -21.36 -7.64
N GLY A 59 6.22 -20.62 -7.21
CA GLY A 59 6.01 -19.22 -7.62
C GLY A 59 7.18 -18.30 -7.30
N ARG A 60 7.93 -18.54 -6.21
CA ARG A 60 9.09 -17.68 -5.83
C ARG A 60 10.25 -17.75 -6.83
N ALA A 61 10.58 -18.92 -7.36
CA ALA A 61 11.63 -19.06 -8.38
C ALA A 61 11.21 -18.35 -9.67
N THR A 62 9.94 -18.49 -10.04
CA THR A 62 9.34 -17.81 -11.19
C THR A 62 9.33 -16.29 -10.98
N LEU A 63 8.97 -15.80 -9.80
CA LEU A 63 8.98 -14.36 -9.49
C LEU A 63 10.39 -13.78 -9.58
N ALA A 64 11.40 -14.44 -9.01
CA ALA A 64 12.78 -13.98 -9.08
C ALA A 64 13.30 -13.92 -10.53
N ASP A 65 12.88 -14.84 -11.39
CA ASP A 65 13.23 -14.81 -12.81
C ASP A 65 12.55 -13.65 -13.55
N ILE A 66 11.26 -13.41 -13.27
CA ILE A 66 10.53 -12.25 -13.82
C ILE A 66 11.20 -10.94 -13.38
N VAL A 67 11.54 -10.82 -12.10
CA VAL A 67 12.23 -9.63 -11.55
C VAL A 67 13.53 -9.39 -12.28
N ARG A 68 14.36 -10.44 -12.51
CA ARG A 68 15.62 -10.32 -13.24
C ARG A 68 15.39 -9.84 -14.68
N ARG A 69 14.48 -10.46 -15.41
CA ARG A 69 14.14 -10.07 -16.78
C ARG A 69 13.59 -8.65 -16.87
N THR A 70 12.80 -8.23 -15.86
CA THR A 70 12.27 -6.86 -15.76
C THR A 70 13.39 -5.87 -15.51
N ALA A 71 14.31 -6.15 -14.61
CA ALA A 71 15.46 -5.29 -14.30
C ALA A 71 16.44 -5.10 -15.47
N GLU A 72 16.42 -6.01 -16.47
CA GLU A 72 17.21 -5.88 -17.69
C GLU A 72 16.63 -4.84 -18.68
N VAL A 73 15.33 -4.54 -18.59
CA VAL A 73 14.61 -3.68 -19.56
C VAL A 73 13.92 -2.47 -18.96
N CYS A 74 13.86 -2.34 -17.63
CA CYS A 74 13.23 -1.25 -16.90
C CYS A 74 14.24 -0.54 -16.02
N PHE A 75 14.17 0.80 -15.97
CA PHE A 75 15.10 1.64 -15.22
C PHE A 75 14.41 2.44 -14.11
N MET A 76 13.09 2.32 -13.95
CA MET A 76 12.38 2.84 -12.80
C MET A 76 12.52 1.90 -11.60
N PRO A 77 12.48 2.41 -10.36
CA PRO A 77 12.52 1.58 -9.16
C PRO A 77 11.43 0.51 -9.15
N LEU A 78 11.80 -0.71 -8.76
CA LEU A 78 10.92 -1.86 -8.71
C LEU A 78 10.71 -2.33 -7.26
N THR A 79 9.47 -2.25 -6.78
CA THR A 79 9.04 -2.86 -5.52
C THR A 79 8.42 -4.22 -5.78
N VAL A 80 8.87 -5.26 -5.08
CA VAL A 80 8.37 -6.63 -5.23
C VAL A 80 7.79 -7.14 -3.93
N GLY A 81 6.53 -7.54 -3.94
CA GLY A 81 5.82 -8.12 -2.80
C GLY A 81 5.26 -9.51 -3.11
N GLY A 82 4.86 -10.20 -2.05
CA GLY A 82 4.35 -11.55 -2.11
C GLY A 82 5.38 -12.61 -1.71
N GLY A 83 5.01 -13.47 -0.77
CA GLY A 83 5.81 -14.62 -0.37
C GLY A 83 7.11 -14.35 0.41
N VAL A 84 7.48 -13.12 0.73
CA VAL A 84 8.67 -12.78 1.52
C VAL A 84 8.43 -13.16 2.99
N ARG A 85 9.18 -14.15 3.51
CA ARG A 85 9.02 -14.73 4.85
C ARG A 85 10.31 -14.73 5.66
N SER A 86 11.43 -14.43 5.01
CA SER A 86 12.76 -14.44 5.61
C SER A 86 13.65 -13.36 5.00
N VAL A 87 14.75 -13.07 5.67
CA VAL A 87 15.81 -12.19 5.17
C VAL A 87 16.39 -12.73 3.85
N GLU A 88 16.49 -14.04 3.70
CA GLU A 88 17.02 -14.66 2.49
C GLU A 88 16.06 -14.54 1.29
N ASP A 89 14.73 -14.62 1.53
CA ASP A 89 13.75 -14.32 0.48
C ASP A 89 13.91 -12.87 -0.01
N ALA A 90 14.02 -11.91 0.92
CA ALA A 90 14.27 -10.51 0.58
C ALA A 90 15.55 -10.31 -0.20
N ARG A 91 16.66 -10.94 0.27
CA ARG A 91 17.95 -10.89 -0.40
C ARG A 91 17.90 -11.46 -1.82
N THR A 92 17.17 -12.55 -2.02
CA THR A 92 17.02 -13.18 -3.33
C THR A 92 16.35 -12.24 -4.34
N LEU A 93 15.28 -11.55 -3.93
CA LEU A 93 14.58 -10.60 -4.80
C LEU A 93 15.44 -9.35 -5.09
N LEU A 94 16.12 -8.80 -4.09
CA LEU A 94 17.02 -7.67 -4.27
C LEU A 94 18.19 -8.01 -5.19
N LEU A 95 18.79 -9.20 -5.06
CA LEU A 95 19.83 -9.67 -5.97
C LEU A 95 19.31 -9.98 -7.39
N ALA A 96 18.03 -10.29 -7.53
CA ALA A 96 17.39 -10.44 -8.83
C ALA A 96 17.15 -9.11 -9.55
N GLY A 97 17.25 -7.97 -8.85
CA GLY A 97 17.11 -6.63 -9.41
C GLY A 97 15.95 -5.81 -8.86
N ALA A 98 15.24 -6.29 -7.83
CA ALA A 98 14.29 -5.45 -7.10
C ALA A 98 15.04 -4.36 -6.30
N ASP A 99 14.50 -3.15 -6.25
CA ASP A 99 15.00 -2.07 -5.40
C ASP A 99 14.43 -2.17 -3.98
N LYS A 100 13.19 -2.66 -3.87
CA LYS A 100 12.48 -2.79 -2.61
C LYS A 100 11.72 -4.12 -2.53
N VAL A 101 11.53 -4.60 -1.31
CA VAL A 101 10.67 -5.75 -1.02
C VAL A 101 9.50 -5.33 -0.15
N ALA A 102 8.29 -5.77 -0.50
CA ALA A 102 7.07 -5.50 0.27
C ALA A 102 6.69 -6.71 1.11
N ILE A 103 6.45 -6.48 2.41
CA ILE A 103 6.22 -7.53 3.42
C ILE A 103 4.91 -7.24 4.14
N ASN A 104 3.96 -8.19 4.12
CA ASN A 104 2.68 -8.10 4.83
C ASN A 104 2.57 -9.22 5.90
N SER A 105 2.01 -10.38 5.53
CA SER A 105 1.64 -11.44 6.48
C SER A 105 2.82 -11.91 7.35
N ALA A 106 4.04 -11.89 6.82
CA ALA A 106 5.23 -12.22 7.59
C ALA A 106 5.56 -11.16 8.65
N ALA A 107 5.37 -9.86 8.35
CA ALA A 107 5.55 -8.77 9.31
C ALA A 107 4.46 -8.77 10.39
N VAL A 108 3.24 -9.23 10.09
CA VAL A 108 2.19 -9.45 11.08
C VAL A 108 2.55 -10.60 12.01
N ALA A 109 3.03 -11.72 11.46
CA ALA A 109 3.40 -12.90 12.26
C ALA A 109 4.69 -12.68 13.08
N ARG A 110 5.65 -11.94 12.53
CA ARG A 110 6.96 -11.66 13.12
C ARG A 110 7.44 -10.27 12.72
N PRO A 111 7.04 -9.22 13.43
CA PRO A 111 7.40 -7.83 13.09
C PRO A 111 8.90 -7.58 13.06
N GLU A 112 9.68 -8.30 13.86
CA GLU A 112 11.15 -8.23 13.94
C GLU A 112 11.83 -8.54 12.59
N LEU A 113 11.14 -9.23 11.67
CA LEU A 113 11.64 -9.48 10.32
C LEU A 113 11.92 -8.17 9.56
N VAL A 114 11.12 -7.12 9.81
CA VAL A 114 11.32 -5.79 9.22
C VAL A 114 12.66 -5.21 9.66
N ASP A 115 12.96 -5.25 10.97
CA ASP A 115 14.23 -4.78 11.52
C ASP A 115 15.42 -5.60 11.00
N GLU A 116 15.30 -6.92 10.96
CA GLU A 116 16.35 -7.81 10.45
C GLU A 116 16.71 -7.52 8.98
N ILE A 117 15.72 -7.25 8.14
CA ILE A 117 15.96 -6.89 6.73
C ILE A 117 16.52 -5.48 6.64
N ALA A 118 15.95 -4.52 7.38
CA ALA A 118 16.40 -3.14 7.38
C ALA A 118 17.87 -3.01 7.83
N GLN A 119 18.29 -3.74 8.85
CA GLN A 119 19.67 -3.75 9.33
C GLN A 119 20.66 -4.33 8.31
N ARG A 120 20.25 -5.33 7.52
CA ARG A 120 21.13 -6.00 6.57
C ARG A 120 21.15 -5.38 5.18
N MET A 121 20.02 -4.85 4.73
CA MET A 121 19.82 -4.36 3.35
C MET A 121 19.62 -2.86 3.30
N GLY A 122 19.32 -2.22 4.43
CA GLY A 122 18.94 -0.82 4.54
C GLY A 122 17.42 -0.63 4.58
N SER A 123 16.96 0.32 5.38
CA SER A 123 15.52 0.65 5.52
C SER A 123 14.87 0.98 4.18
N GLN A 124 15.59 1.66 3.29
CA GLN A 124 15.11 2.06 1.96
C GLN A 124 14.66 0.86 1.09
N CYS A 125 15.11 -0.36 1.40
CA CYS A 125 14.72 -1.58 0.69
C CYS A 125 13.45 -2.23 1.26
N VAL A 126 12.89 -1.72 2.37
CA VAL A 126 11.79 -2.37 3.09
C VAL A 126 10.51 -1.55 2.96
N VAL A 127 9.51 -2.12 2.30
CA VAL A 127 8.14 -1.61 2.27
C VAL A 127 7.29 -2.50 3.18
N ALA A 128 6.70 -1.95 4.23
CA ALA A 128 5.77 -2.70 5.05
C ALA A 128 4.33 -2.48 4.53
N SER A 129 3.68 -3.56 4.11
CA SER A 129 2.30 -3.52 3.63
C SER A 129 1.32 -3.65 4.79
N VAL A 130 0.35 -2.74 4.81
CA VAL A 130 -0.69 -2.59 5.83
C VAL A 130 -2.04 -2.76 5.15
N ASP A 131 -2.54 -3.99 5.08
CA ASP A 131 -3.88 -4.26 4.53
C ASP A 131 -4.88 -4.15 5.67
N ALA A 132 -5.77 -3.17 5.60
CA ALA A 132 -6.66 -2.84 6.69
C ALA A 132 -8.12 -2.80 6.26
N ARG A 133 -9.01 -3.20 7.16
CA ARG A 133 -10.45 -3.09 7.01
C ARG A 133 -11.06 -2.35 8.18
N ARG A 134 -12.06 -1.51 7.92
CA ARG A 134 -12.78 -0.76 8.94
C ARG A 134 -13.55 -1.71 9.86
N VAL A 135 -13.38 -1.52 11.16
CA VAL A 135 -14.16 -2.26 12.16
C VAL A 135 -15.53 -1.62 12.27
N VAL A 136 -16.54 -2.33 11.79
CA VAL A 136 -17.94 -1.93 12.00
C VAL A 136 -18.33 -2.36 13.42
N SER A 137 -18.35 -1.45 14.38
CA SER A 137 -18.94 -1.74 15.67
C SER A 137 -20.42 -2.04 15.45
N PRO A 138 -20.96 -3.18 15.93
CA PRO A 138 -22.39 -3.38 15.90
C PRO A 138 -23.06 -2.18 16.61
N SER A 139 -23.95 -1.50 15.92
CA SER A 139 -24.70 -0.39 16.49
C SER A 139 -25.28 -0.84 17.82
N ARG A 140 -24.83 -0.22 18.91
CA ARG A 140 -25.39 -0.47 20.24
C ARG A 140 -26.90 -0.20 20.12
N PRO A 141 -27.78 -1.15 20.40
CA PRO A 141 -29.19 -0.86 20.39
C PRO A 141 -29.43 0.35 21.27
N ALA A 142 -30.20 1.31 20.76
CA ALA A 142 -30.53 2.50 21.50
C ALA A 142 -31.09 2.07 22.89
N HIS A 143 -30.38 2.43 23.95
CA HIS A 143 -30.91 2.24 25.29
C HIS A 143 -32.23 2.99 25.38
N PRO A 144 -33.30 2.37 25.91
CA PRO A 144 -34.46 3.12 26.27
C PRO A 144 -34.07 4.24 27.26
N GLU A 145 -34.63 5.40 27.07
CA GLU A 145 -34.36 6.57 27.91
C GLU A 145 -34.44 6.22 29.40
N PRO A 146 -33.57 6.76 30.26
CA PRO A 146 -33.65 6.50 31.69
C PRO A 146 -34.91 7.12 32.24
N VAL A 147 -35.72 6.33 32.87
CA VAL A 147 -36.82 6.81 33.73
C VAL A 147 -36.20 7.61 34.88
N GLU A 148 -36.58 8.88 35.00
CA GLU A 148 -36.18 9.74 36.11
C GLU A 148 -36.48 9.11 37.47
N GLY A 149 -35.49 9.06 38.34
CA GLY A 149 -35.70 8.83 39.77
C GLY A 149 -34.71 7.95 40.48
N SER A 150 -33.53 8.49 40.85
CA SER A 150 -32.96 8.24 42.19
C SER A 150 -31.65 9.05 42.40
N PRO A 151 -31.48 9.68 43.56
CA PRO A 151 -30.31 10.48 43.88
C PRO A 151 -29.33 9.67 44.73
N PHE A 152 -28.15 9.32 44.18
CA PHE A 152 -26.96 9.00 44.98
C PHE A 152 -25.70 9.55 44.33
N PRO A 153 -24.84 10.26 45.08
CA PRO A 153 -23.57 10.79 44.55
C PRO A 153 -22.50 9.68 44.57
N SER A 154 -21.79 9.51 43.48
CA SER A 154 -20.59 8.71 43.47
C SER A 154 -19.38 9.54 43.07
N GLU A 155 -18.36 9.41 43.91
CA GLU A 155 -17.10 10.11 43.93
C GLU A 155 -16.29 9.94 42.63
N GLU A 156 -15.77 11.07 42.16
CA GLU A 156 -14.72 11.12 41.14
C GLU A 156 -13.40 10.57 41.70
N LYS A 157 -12.80 9.64 40.97
CA LYS A 157 -11.35 9.44 41.00
C LYS A 157 -10.79 9.65 39.60
N GLY A 158 -10.05 10.73 39.48
CA GLY A 158 -9.34 11.10 38.30
C GLY A 158 -8.24 10.11 37.93
N GLY A 159 -8.21 9.75 36.68
CA GLY A 159 -7.11 9.14 35.98
C GLY A 159 -7.14 9.67 34.55
N ALA A 160 -6.36 10.70 34.26
CA ALA A 160 -6.24 11.25 32.92
C ALA A 160 -5.56 10.21 32.02
N SER A 161 -6.36 9.48 31.27
CA SER A 161 -5.91 8.59 30.21
C SER A 161 -5.87 9.38 28.90
N THR A 162 -4.76 9.29 28.18
CA THR A 162 -4.49 9.89 26.87
C THR A 162 -5.38 9.36 25.74
N SER A 163 -6.50 8.71 26.06
CA SER A 163 -7.42 8.08 25.10
C SER A 163 -8.52 9.01 24.57
N SER A 164 -8.69 10.23 25.10
CA SER A 164 -9.85 11.07 24.76
C SER A 164 -9.72 11.78 23.41
N ALA A 165 -8.53 11.88 22.80
CA ALA A 165 -8.34 12.48 21.48
C ALA A 165 -8.70 11.53 20.32
N ARG A 166 -8.86 10.22 20.58
CA ARG A 166 -9.18 9.19 19.59
C ARG A 166 -10.67 8.82 19.46
N ALA A 167 -11.54 9.40 20.24
CA ALA A 167 -12.95 8.99 20.34
C ALA A 167 -13.82 9.29 19.09
N GLY A 168 -13.26 9.91 18.05
CA GLY A 168 -13.97 10.26 16.80
C GLY A 168 -13.39 9.63 15.54
N LEU A 169 -12.22 8.96 15.60
CA LEU A 169 -11.62 8.32 14.44
C LEU A 169 -12.16 6.90 14.27
N GLY A 170 -12.40 6.48 13.03
CA GLY A 170 -12.72 5.10 12.70
C GLY A 170 -11.61 4.15 13.21
N LYS A 171 -11.96 2.90 13.45
CA LYS A 171 -11.01 1.85 13.79
C LYS A 171 -10.82 0.94 12.58
N TRP A 172 -9.58 0.57 12.30
CA TRP A 172 -9.23 -0.40 11.26
C TRP A 172 -8.43 -1.53 11.86
N GLU A 173 -8.73 -2.72 11.40
CA GLU A 173 -8.07 -3.95 11.78
C GLU A 173 -7.21 -4.46 10.64
N ILE A 174 -6.01 -4.99 10.95
CA ILE A 174 -5.11 -5.60 9.99
C ILE A 174 -5.65 -6.95 9.51
N TYR A 175 -5.54 -7.15 8.19
CA TYR A 175 -5.84 -8.39 7.51
C TYR A 175 -4.58 -8.99 6.90
N THR A 176 -4.56 -10.32 6.80
CA THR A 176 -3.46 -11.09 6.19
C THR A 176 -3.99 -12.05 5.14
N HIS A 177 -3.07 -12.72 4.42
CA HIS A 177 -3.41 -13.72 3.40
C HIS A 177 -4.31 -13.16 2.29
N GLY A 178 -3.96 -11.97 1.76
CA GLY A 178 -4.75 -11.30 0.73
C GLY A 178 -6.13 -10.88 1.22
N GLY A 179 -6.22 -10.35 2.44
CA GLY A 179 -7.46 -9.84 3.01
C GLY A 179 -8.44 -10.89 3.55
N ARG A 180 -7.99 -12.16 3.64
CA ARG A 180 -8.88 -13.29 4.02
C ARG A 180 -8.95 -13.54 5.52
N ARG A 181 -7.94 -13.11 6.30
CA ARG A 181 -7.84 -13.41 7.72
C ARG A 181 -7.69 -12.13 8.55
N ALA A 182 -8.70 -11.87 9.37
CA ALA A 182 -8.65 -10.83 10.41
C ALA A 182 -7.65 -11.21 11.50
N THR A 183 -6.95 -10.24 12.07
CA THR A 183 -5.89 -10.47 13.07
C THR A 183 -6.22 -9.93 14.45
N GLY A 184 -7.20 -9.05 14.59
CA GLY A 184 -7.51 -8.31 15.82
C GLY A 184 -6.51 -7.18 16.12
N ILE A 185 -5.54 -6.91 15.24
CA ILE A 185 -4.50 -5.91 15.46
C ILE A 185 -4.97 -4.57 14.89
N ASP A 186 -4.85 -3.49 15.67
CA ASP A 186 -5.15 -2.13 15.23
C ASP A 186 -4.17 -1.68 14.13
N ALA A 187 -4.70 -1.11 13.04
CA ALA A 187 -3.91 -0.76 11.87
C ALA A 187 -2.90 0.37 12.15
N LEU A 188 -3.28 1.38 12.96
CA LEU A 188 -2.40 2.49 13.30
C LEU A 188 -1.26 2.03 14.21
N GLU A 189 -1.58 1.22 15.21
CA GLU A 189 -0.58 0.66 16.12
C GLU A 189 0.44 -0.20 15.35
N HIS A 190 -0.05 -1.05 14.47
CA HIS A 190 0.80 -1.90 13.64
C HIS A 190 1.69 -1.09 12.69
N ALA A 191 1.13 -0.14 11.96
CA ALA A 191 1.86 0.72 11.03
C ALA A 191 2.98 1.50 11.75
N THR A 192 2.67 2.10 12.90
CA THR A 192 3.65 2.81 13.73
C THR A 192 4.77 1.88 14.22
N LYS A 193 4.42 0.67 14.66
CA LYS A 193 5.41 -0.34 15.06
C LYS A 193 6.34 -0.73 13.92
N LEU A 194 5.81 -0.96 12.71
CA LEU A 194 6.64 -1.34 11.56
C LEU A 194 7.58 -0.20 11.11
N ALA A 195 7.12 1.05 11.17
CA ALA A 195 7.97 2.21 10.91
C ALA A 195 9.12 2.30 11.94
N GLN A 196 8.83 2.10 13.23
CA GLN A 196 9.84 2.08 14.30
C GLN A 196 10.84 0.92 14.16
N LEU A 197 10.43 -0.22 13.60
CA LEU A 197 11.27 -1.37 13.30
C LEU A 197 12.11 -1.18 12.03
N GLY A 198 12.06 -0.02 11.38
CA GLY A 198 12.94 0.32 10.27
C GLY A 198 12.33 0.07 8.89
N ALA A 199 11.01 -0.07 8.75
CA ALA A 199 10.39 0.05 7.43
C ALA A 199 10.73 1.41 6.84
N GLY A 200 11.24 1.43 5.61
CA GLY A 200 11.56 2.66 4.90
C GLY A 200 10.32 3.30 4.29
N GLU A 201 9.23 2.54 4.14
CA GLU A 201 8.00 2.99 3.51
C GLU A 201 6.82 2.10 3.94
N LEU A 202 5.62 2.68 3.99
CA LEU A 202 4.39 1.93 4.26
C LEU A 202 3.48 1.91 3.02
N LEU A 203 3.04 0.74 2.60
CA LEU A 203 2.01 0.55 1.58
C LEU A 203 0.68 0.27 2.28
N VAL A 204 -0.21 1.25 2.30
CA VAL A 204 -1.50 1.19 3.02
C VAL A 204 -2.63 0.88 2.05
N THR A 205 -3.21 -0.30 2.17
CA THR A 205 -4.33 -0.77 1.34
C THR A 205 -5.61 -0.86 2.16
N SER A 206 -6.63 -0.09 1.77
CA SER A 206 -7.96 -0.28 2.31
C SER A 206 -8.67 -1.44 1.60
N MET A 207 -8.91 -2.53 2.34
CA MET A 207 -9.64 -3.70 1.84
C MET A 207 -11.11 -3.42 1.56
N ASP A 208 -11.67 -2.36 2.17
CA ASP A 208 -13.05 -1.93 1.93
C ASP A 208 -13.20 -1.15 0.62
N ARG A 209 -12.10 -0.54 0.18
CA ARG A 209 -12.06 0.27 -1.04
C ARG A 209 -11.48 -0.48 -2.23
N ASP A 210 -10.67 -1.51 -2.00
CA ASP A 210 -9.99 -2.22 -3.09
C ASP A 210 -10.99 -2.80 -4.09
N GLY A 211 -10.76 -2.50 -5.38
CA GLY A 211 -11.63 -2.88 -6.49
C GLY A 211 -12.92 -2.07 -6.67
N THR A 212 -13.32 -1.20 -5.72
CA THR A 212 -14.60 -0.46 -5.78
C THR A 212 -14.62 0.70 -6.77
N LYS A 213 -13.46 1.32 -7.03
CA LYS A 213 -13.29 2.57 -7.80
C LYS A 213 -13.92 3.82 -7.15
N ASP A 214 -14.22 3.77 -5.84
CA ASP A 214 -14.84 4.88 -5.08
C ASP A 214 -13.81 5.79 -4.39
N GLY A 215 -12.53 5.62 -4.72
CA GLY A 215 -11.40 6.36 -4.15
C GLY A 215 -10.74 5.66 -2.97
N TYR A 216 -9.56 6.18 -2.60
CA TYR A 216 -8.82 5.68 -1.44
C TYR A 216 -9.60 5.89 -0.14
N ASP A 217 -9.31 5.10 0.89
CA ASP A 217 -9.73 5.38 2.26
C ASP A 217 -8.88 6.54 2.83
N LEU A 218 -9.35 7.76 2.61
CA LEU A 218 -8.60 8.97 2.97
C LEU A 218 -8.42 9.11 4.48
N GLU A 219 -9.39 8.62 5.28
CA GLU A 219 -9.32 8.68 6.74
C GLU A 219 -8.24 7.71 7.26
N LEU A 220 -8.21 6.46 6.76
CA LEU A 220 -7.17 5.49 7.08
C LEU A 220 -5.78 5.98 6.67
N THR A 221 -5.67 6.42 5.41
CA THR A 221 -4.38 6.86 4.84
C THR A 221 -3.82 8.04 5.62
N ARG A 222 -4.65 9.06 5.89
CA ARG A 222 -4.27 10.24 6.65
C ARG A 222 -3.88 9.91 8.09
N MET A 223 -4.68 9.08 8.75
CA MET A 223 -4.41 8.68 10.14
C MET A 223 -3.02 8.04 10.27
N ILE A 224 -2.63 7.19 9.33
CA ILE A 224 -1.32 6.55 9.32
C ILE A 224 -0.24 7.56 8.89
N ALA A 225 -0.45 8.32 7.81
CA ALA A 225 0.53 9.26 7.29
C ALA A 225 0.90 10.36 8.32
N ASP A 226 -0.07 10.82 9.10
CA ASP A 226 0.17 11.84 10.15
C ASP A 226 0.85 11.27 11.41
N ALA A 227 0.93 9.95 11.55
CA ALA A 227 1.48 9.27 12.73
C ALA A 227 2.89 8.70 12.53
N VAL A 228 3.41 8.66 11.31
CA VAL A 228 4.73 8.10 10.99
C VAL A 228 5.60 9.10 10.25
N ASP A 229 6.92 8.96 10.39
CA ASP A 229 7.91 9.81 9.70
C ASP A 229 8.38 9.21 8.37
N VAL A 230 7.88 8.03 7.99
CA VAL A 230 8.23 7.36 6.73
C VAL A 230 7.19 7.65 5.65
N PRO A 231 7.55 7.63 4.36
CA PRO A 231 6.61 7.79 3.27
C PRO A 231 5.47 6.77 3.32
N VAL A 232 4.25 7.23 3.01
CA VAL A 232 3.05 6.38 2.92
C VAL A 232 2.56 6.35 1.48
N ILE A 233 2.34 5.15 0.96
CA ILE A 233 1.75 4.87 -0.35
C ILE A 233 0.26 4.56 -0.15
N ALA A 234 -0.63 5.37 -0.75
CA ALA A 234 -2.06 5.08 -0.75
C ALA A 234 -2.40 4.00 -1.79
N SER A 235 -3.17 2.99 -1.38
CA SER A 235 -3.58 1.86 -2.22
C SER A 235 -5.04 1.45 -1.96
N GLY A 236 -5.68 0.90 -3.00
CA GLY A 236 -7.04 0.37 -2.96
C GLY A 236 -8.13 1.41 -3.25
N GLY A 237 -8.93 1.17 -4.30
CA GLY A 237 -10.15 1.91 -4.61
C GLY A 237 -10.04 3.04 -5.62
N VAL A 238 -8.87 3.35 -6.16
CA VAL A 238 -8.75 4.43 -7.14
C VAL A 238 -9.51 4.12 -8.43
N GLY A 239 -10.32 5.07 -8.90
CA GLY A 239 -11.10 4.95 -10.13
C GLY A 239 -11.00 6.17 -11.05
N THR A 240 -10.50 7.30 -10.53
CA THR A 240 -10.33 8.56 -11.29
C THR A 240 -9.04 9.26 -10.90
N LEU A 241 -8.62 10.24 -11.71
CA LEU A 241 -7.46 11.08 -11.39
C LEU A 241 -7.69 11.95 -10.15
N ASP A 242 -8.92 12.41 -9.94
CA ASP A 242 -9.30 13.18 -8.74
C ASP A 242 -9.11 12.37 -7.46
N HIS A 243 -9.31 11.06 -7.50
CA HIS A 243 -9.03 10.18 -6.37
C HIS A 243 -7.53 10.16 -6.02
N MET A 244 -6.65 10.21 -7.03
CA MET A 244 -5.20 10.31 -6.79
C MET A 244 -4.82 11.63 -6.15
N VAL A 245 -5.39 12.74 -6.64
CA VAL A 245 -5.21 14.07 -6.05
C VAL A 245 -5.68 14.07 -4.59
N ALA A 246 -6.87 13.51 -4.31
CA ALA A 246 -7.41 13.40 -2.95
C ALA A 246 -6.52 12.54 -2.03
N GLY A 247 -5.95 11.45 -2.53
CA GLY A 247 -5.01 10.60 -1.78
C GLY A 247 -3.81 11.37 -1.23
N VAL A 248 -3.32 12.35 -1.99
CA VAL A 248 -2.20 13.21 -1.58
C VAL A 248 -2.69 14.39 -0.73
N THR A 249 -3.70 15.14 -1.20
CA THR A 249 -4.12 16.40 -0.56
C THR A 249 -4.90 16.22 0.71
N GLN A 250 -5.68 15.14 0.82
CA GLN A 250 -6.54 14.81 1.95
C GLN A 250 -6.04 13.60 2.73
N GLY A 251 -5.48 12.60 2.04
CA GLY A 251 -4.89 11.41 2.65
C GLY A 251 -3.46 11.59 3.12
N HIS A 252 -2.79 12.70 2.76
CA HIS A 252 -1.39 13.03 3.08
C HIS A 252 -0.37 11.97 2.59
N ALA A 253 -0.77 11.18 1.59
CA ALA A 253 0.12 10.18 1.00
C ALA A 253 1.30 10.83 0.25
N SER A 254 2.47 10.19 0.31
CA SER A 254 3.69 10.57 -0.43
C SER A 254 3.76 9.91 -1.82
N ALA A 255 2.91 8.91 -2.04
CA ALA A 255 2.77 8.22 -3.32
C ALA A 255 1.35 7.65 -3.46
N VAL A 256 0.93 7.47 -4.71
CA VAL A 256 -0.37 6.91 -5.07
C VAL A 256 -0.17 5.69 -5.96
N LEU A 257 -0.72 4.55 -5.53
CA LEU A 257 -0.63 3.29 -6.23
C LEU A 257 -1.97 2.98 -6.91
N ALA A 258 -1.91 2.56 -8.16
CA ALA A 258 -3.08 2.16 -8.93
C ALA A 258 -2.78 1.00 -9.86
N ALA A 259 -3.78 0.17 -10.11
CA ALA A 259 -3.70 -0.96 -11.03
C ALA A 259 -4.70 -0.80 -12.19
N SER A 260 -5.98 -0.99 -11.95
CA SER A 260 -7.00 -1.16 -12.99
C SER A 260 -7.14 0.03 -13.94
N ILE A 261 -7.03 1.27 -13.45
CA ILE A 261 -7.20 2.47 -14.29
C ILE A 261 -6.10 2.59 -15.35
N PHE A 262 -4.89 2.09 -15.05
CA PHE A 262 -3.77 2.05 -15.98
C PHE A 262 -3.84 0.83 -16.89
N HIS A 263 -4.08 -0.37 -16.35
CA HIS A 263 -4.13 -1.62 -17.13
C HIS A 263 -5.22 -1.63 -18.20
N PHE A 264 -6.37 -1.02 -17.91
CA PHE A 264 -7.47 -0.94 -18.86
C PHE A 264 -7.42 0.32 -19.76
N GLY A 265 -6.32 1.08 -19.70
CA GLY A 265 -6.14 2.28 -20.52
C GLY A 265 -7.18 3.37 -20.26
N GLN A 266 -7.81 3.38 -19.07
CA GLN A 266 -8.76 4.43 -18.68
C GLN A 266 -8.04 5.76 -18.47
N HIS A 267 -6.84 5.70 -17.92
CA HIS A 267 -5.93 6.83 -17.75
C HIS A 267 -4.49 6.38 -17.99
N THR A 268 -3.65 7.33 -18.38
CA THR A 268 -2.20 7.15 -18.49
C THR A 268 -1.49 7.64 -17.23
N VAL A 269 -0.26 7.18 -17.03
CA VAL A 269 0.62 7.67 -15.95
C VAL A 269 0.86 9.18 -16.11
N ALA A 270 1.06 9.64 -17.34
CA ALA A 270 1.27 11.07 -17.65
C ALA A 270 0.07 11.93 -17.23
N GLU A 271 -1.15 11.51 -17.54
CA GLU A 271 -2.38 12.21 -17.11
C GLU A 271 -2.48 12.26 -15.57
N ALA A 272 -2.09 11.20 -14.87
CA ALA A 272 -2.08 11.18 -13.41
C ALA A 272 -1.06 12.18 -12.84
N GLN A 273 0.15 12.23 -13.40
CA GLN A 273 1.17 13.21 -13.02
C GLN A 273 0.74 14.65 -13.36
N ASP A 274 0.06 14.85 -14.50
CA ASP A 274 -0.50 16.15 -14.89
C ASP A 274 -1.59 16.62 -13.93
N ALA A 275 -2.50 15.74 -13.52
CA ALA A 275 -3.55 16.06 -12.56
C ALA A 275 -2.97 16.49 -11.21
N LEU A 276 -1.93 15.81 -10.71
CA LEU A 276 -1.23 16.20 -9.48
C LEU A 276 -0.56 17.58 -9.63
N ARG A 277 0.10 17.85 -10.76
CA ARG A 277 0.73 19.17 -11.03
C ARG A 277 -0.28 20.29 -11.17
N ALA A 278 -1.44 20.03 -11.77
CA ALA A 278 -2.50 21.00 -11.96
C ALA A 278 -2.99 21.63 -10.66
N VAL A 279 -2.88 20.90 -9.53
CA VAL A 279 -3.22 21.38 -8.18
C VAL A 279 -1.99 21.87 -7.39
N GLY A 280 -0.83 22.02 -8.05
CA GLY A 280 0.39 22.55 -7.44
C GLY A 280 1.22 21.51 -6.67
N LEU A 281 0.92 20.23 -6.79
CA LEU A 281 1.70 19.17 -6.15
C LEU A 281 2.99 18.89 -6.95
N PRO A 282 4.11 18.57 -6.28
CA PRO A 282 5.40 18.32 -6.92
C PRO A 282 5.46 16.91 -7.53
N ALA A 283 4.73 16.64 -8.61
CA ALA A 283 4.84 15.42 -9.37
C ALA A 283 5.94 15.51 -10.46
N ARG A 284 6.40 14.35 -10.95
CA ARG A 284 7.40 14.29 -12.03
C ARG A 284 6.81 14.85 -13.32
N HIS A 285 7.62 15.53 -14.12
CA HIS A 285 7.32 15.81 -15.51
C HIS A 285 7.67 14.56 -16.33
N PRO A 286 6.76 14.04 -17.17
CA PRO A 286 7.13 13.02 -18.11
C PRO A 286 8.08 13.66 -19.14
N GLU A 287 9.38 13.58 -18.90
CA GLU A 287 10.36 13.85 -19.93
C GLU A 287 10.34 12.67 -20.89
N PRO A 288 10.16 12.87 -22.19
CA PRO A 288 10.31 11.78 -23.14
C PRO A 288 11.72 11.22 -22.97
N TYR A 289 11.82 9.89 -22.81
CA TYR A 289 13.08 9.18 -22.67
C TYR A 289 14.02 9.61 -23.81
N ALA A 290 15.12 10.28 -23.49
CA ALA A 290 16.05 10.86 -24.48
C ALA A 290 16.77 9.79 -25.33
N GLY A 291 16.50 8.50 -25.12
CA GLY A 291 17.02 7.36 -25.87
C GLY A 291 16.26 7.00 -27.15
N MET A 292 15.11 7.63 -27.43
CA MET A 292 14.34 7.42 -28.68
C MET A 292 14.51 8.57 -29.68
N ARG A 293 15.68 9.16 -29.80
CA ARG A 293 16.00 9.88 -31.04
C ARG A 293 16.65 8.88 -31.98
N ALA A 294 15.85 8.50 -32.98
CA ALA A 294 16.09 7.60 -34.09
C ALA A 294 17.51 7.58 -34.61
#